data_05b122f607865952099170e97422f10e
#
_entry.id   05b122f607865952099170e97422f10e
#
_cell.length_a   1.000
_cell.length_b   1.000
_cell.length_c   1.000
_cell.angle_alpha   90.00
_cell.angle_beta   90.00
_cell.angle_gamma   90.00
#
_symmetry.space_group_name_H-M   'P 1'
#
loop_
_entity.id
_entity.type
_entity.pdbx_description
1 polymer ?
#
loop_
_entity_poly.entity_id
_entity_poly.type
_entity_poly.pdbx_seq_one_letter_code
_entity_poly.pdbx_strand_id
1 'polypeptide(L)'
;MAGLPTNSNLLEQQRMLEKQRADALLHFGQLFKQNQTLKQHQSGQSAEATAHWQQVLQLGFPSIKHEDWKYTPLERLLAHNFSFAPAAEVTATQCDDLSLIKGAHRVVFIDGLYAPELSDRDCGPYQLTPATENTPFPAAIRSEVFLHLTESLAQQRLHIRLPAGKHSDKPLYLLHISSGKGSEVVNTSHYRHHLTIEASAQAEVIEHFVSLNEQPHFTGARLTISVGDNAELSHCKLAFETPQSYHFAHNDLVLSRDARAKSYSFLLGAGLTRHNTSAQLNGEGATLSINSLLLPVGREICDTRTYLEHNKGYCESRQLHKTIVRERGKAVFNGMIKVAQHALKTDGQMTNNNLLLSKLAEVDTKPQLEIYADDVKCSHGATVGRIDAEQLFYLQSRGINQADAQQMIIFAFAAELTEAIHHESIRKVVLARIAQRLAGESL
;
A
#
# COMPACT_ATOMS: atom_id res chain seq x y z
N MET A 1 1.57 20.23 -37.70
CA MET A 1 0.24 19.62 -37.53
C MET A 1 0.41 18.11 -37.45
N ALA A 2 0.37 17.53 -36.26
CA ALA A 2 0.34 16.08 -36.13
C ALA A 2 -1.08 15.62 -36.49
N GLY A 3 -1.20 14.81 -37.55
CA GLY A 3 -2.48 14.28 -38.01
C GLY A 3 -3.15 13.45 -36.92
N LEU A 4 -4.47 13.59 -36.76
CA LEU A 4 -5.26 12.71 -35.90
C LEU A 4 -5.04 11.24 -36.30
N PRO A 5 -4.85 10.31 -35.37
CA PRO A 5 -4.64 8.90 -35.69
C PRO A 5 -5.85 8.38 -36.47
N THR A 6 -5.59 7.68 -37.57
CA THR A 6 -6.63 7.05 -38.37
C THR A 6 -7.30 5.93 -37.58
N ASN A 7 -8.58 5.63 -37.83
CA ASN A 7 -9.34 4.57 -37.17
C ASN A 7 -8.61 3.20 -37.21
N SER A 8 -7.84 2.91 -38.27
CA SER A 8 -7.03 1.69 -38.38
C SER A 8 -5.90 1.64 -37.37
N ASN A 9 -5.19 2.75 -37.12
CA ASN A 9 -4.10 2.81 -36.12
C ASN A 9 -4.61 2.62 -34.69
N LEU A 10 -5.79 3.14 -34.39
CA LEU A 10 -6.43 2.95 -33.06
C LEU A 10 -6.84 1.49 -32.82
N LEU A 11 -7.35 0.81 -33.86
CA LEU A 11 -7.71 -0.61 -33.78
C LEU A 11 -6.47 -1.51 -33.66
N GLU A 12 -5.39 -1.21 -34.35
CA GLU A 12 -4.12 -1.93 -34.19
C GLU A 12 -3.55 -1.77 -32.78
N GLN A 13 -3.52 -0.54 -32.27
CA GLN A 13 -3.06 -0.28 -30.90
C GLN A 13 -3.88 -1.02 -29.86
N GLN A 14 -5.21 -1.06 -30.01
CA GLN A 14 -6.08 -1.82 -29.11
C GLN A 14 -5.77 -3.33 -29.13
N ARG A 15 -5.59 -3.91 -30.33
CA ARG A 15 -5.23 -5.32 -30.48
C ARG A 15 -3.87 -5.64 -29.85
N MET A 16 -2.88 -4.75 -30.01
CA MET A 16 -1.58 -4.93 -29.35
C MET A 16 -1.69 -4.95 -27.83
N LEU A 17 -2.46 -4.04 -27.24
CA LEU A 17 -2.67 -3.98 -25.80
C LEU A 17 -3.47 -5.19 -25.26
N GLU A 18 -4.44 -5.69 -26.02
CA GLU A 18 -5.17 -6.93 -25.69
C GLU A 18 -4.24 -8.14 -25.71
N LYS A 19 -3.40 -8.24 -26.75
CA LYS A 19 -2.39 -9.30 -26.83
C LYS A 19 -1.41 -9.24 -25.66
N GLN A 20 -0.89 -8.06 -25.34
CA GLN A 20 0.03 -7.86 -24.21
C GLN A 20 -0.57 -8.35 -22.87
N ARG A 21 -1.85 -8.05 -22.60
CA ARG A 21 -2.54 -8.54 -21.40
C ARG A 21 -2.67 -10.07 -21.39
N ALA A 22 -2.98 -10.67 -22.54
CA ALA A 22 -3.07 -12.12 -22.68
C ALA A 22 -1.70 -12.79 -22.49
N ASP A 23 -0.65 -12.25 -23.10
CA ASP A 23 0.72 -12.75 -22.96
C ASP A 23 1.20 -12.67 -21.50
N ALA A 24 0.93 -11.54 -20.82
CA ALA A 24 1.23 -11.38 -19.40
C ALA A 24 0.49 -12.40 -18.52
N LEU A 25 -0.79 -12.67 -18.81
CA LEU A 25 -1.56 -13.66 -18.07
C LEU A 25 -1.00 -15.08 -18.24
N LEU A 26 -0.56 -15.44 -19.46
CA LEU A 26 0.12 -16.70 -19.74
C LEU A 26 1.44 -16.79 -18.98
N HIS A 27 2.22 -15.71 -18.95
CA HIS A 27 3.49 -15.64 -18.25
C HIS A 27 3.33 -15.83 -16.74
N PHE A 28 2.41 -15.11 -16.10
CA PHE A 28 2.09 -15.30 -14.68
C PHE A 28 1.55 -16.72 -14.39
N GLY A 29 0.85 -17.33 -15.35
CA GLY A 29 0.44 -18.73 -15.26
C GLY A 29 1.62 -19.71 -15.21
N GLN A 30 2.70 -19.41 -15.92
CA GLN A 30 3.93 -20.21 -15.83
C GLN A 30 4.59 -20.04 -14.46
N LEU A 31 4.66 -18.81 -13.94
CA LEU A 31 5.18 -18.53 -12.59
C LEU A 31 4.35 -19.24 -11.51
N PHE A 32 3.02 -19.22 -11.64
CA PHE A 32 2.15 -19.94 -10.72
C PHE A 32 2.46 -21.45 -10.72
N LYS A 33 2.60 -22.08 -11.90
CA LYS A 33 2.97 -23.49 -12.01
C LYS A 33 4.34 -23.80 -11.39
N GLN A 34 5.34 -22.93 -11.62
CA GLN A 34 6.65 -23.06 -10.98
C GLN A 34 6.55 -23.01 -9.46
N ASN A 35 5.81 -22.05 -8.92
CA ASN A 35 5.58 -21.92 -7.48
C ASN A 35 4.90 -23.16 -6.89
N GLN A 36 3.89 -23.70 -7.57
CA GLN A 36 3.22 -24.94 -7.14
C GLN A 36 4.18 -26.14 -7.13
N THR A 37 5.03 -26.27 -8.13
CA THR A 37 6.04 -27.36 -8.19
C THR A 37 7.04 -27.27 -7.04
N LEU A 38 7.54 -26.05 -6.71
CA LEU A 38 8.43 -25.83 -5.57
C LEU A 38 7.76 -26.21 -4.23
N LYS A 39 6.49 -25.89 -4.08
CA LYS A 39 5.69 -26.21 -2.87
C LYS A 39 5.37 -27.69 -2.76
N GLN A 40 5.11 -28.40 -3.85
CA GLN A 40 4.83 -29.85 -3.85
C GLN A 40 5.93 -30.66 -3.17
N HIS A 41 7.19 -30.25 -3.32
CA HIS A 41 8.34 -30.88 -2.66
C HIS A 41 8.44 -30.57 -1.15
N GLN A 42 7.69 -29.57 -0.65
CA GLN A 42 7.73 -29.12 0.74
C GLN A 42 6.45 -29.39 1.54
N SER A 43 5.27 -29.26 0.97
CA SER A 43 3.99 -29.31 1.73
C SER A 43 2.72 -29.65 0.93
N GLY A 44 2.80 -29.97 -0.37
CA GLY A 44 1.63 -30.28 -1.23
C GLY A 44 1.14 -29.09 -2.07
N GLN A 45 0.11 -29.32 -2.91
CA GLN A 45 -0.52 -28.24 -3.70
C GLN A 45 -1.48 -27.43 -2.84
N SER A 46 -1.32 -26.11 -2.81
CA SER A 46 -2.24 -25.23 -2.11
C SER A 46 -3.56 -25.09 -2.87
N ALA A 47 -4.63 -25.65 -2.31
CA ALA A 47 -5.99 -25.48 -2.85
C ALA A 47 -6.40 -23.99 -2.85
N GLU A 48 -6.01 -23.24 -1.81
CA GLU A 48 -6.29 -21.80 -1.68
C GLU A 48 -5.56 -21.00 -2.76
N ALA A 49 -4.25 -21.22 -2.96
CA ALA A 49 -3.51 -20.56 -4.04
C ALA A 49 -4.09 -20.88 -5.43
N THR A 50 -4.57 -22.11 -5.64
CA THR A 50 -5.23 -22.50 -6.88
C THR A 50 -6.55 -21.76 -7.05
N ALA A 51 -7.38 -21.66 -6.01
CA ALA A 51 -8.61 -20.88 -6.04
C ALA A 51 -8.36 -19.40 -6.37
N HIS A 52 -7.33 -18.80 -5.78
CA HIS A 52 -6.93 -17.42 -6.10
C HIS A 52 -6.43 -17.29 -7.54
N TRP A 53 -5.67 -18.25 -8.06
CA TRP A 53 -5.28 -18.24 -9.47
C TRP A 53 -6.48 -18.33 -10.43
N GLN A 54 -7.51 -19.12 -10.10
CA GLN A 54 -8.76 -19.15 -10.87
C GLN A 54 -9.44 -17.77 -10.89
N GLN A 55 -9.41 -17.03 -9.78
CA GLN A 55 -9.90 -15.65 -9.75
C GLN A 55 -9.08 -14.73 -10.65
N VAL A 56 -7.75 -14.87 -10.70
CA VAL A 56 -6.90 -14.13 -11.66
C VAL A 56 -7.33 -14.39 -13.10
N LEU A 57 -7.58 -15.66 -13.46
CA LEU A 57 -8.02 -16.03 -14.80
C LEU A 57 -9.41 -15.47 -15.13
N GLN A 58 -10.32 -15.48 -14.16
CA GLN A 58 -11.68 -14.97 -14.33
C GLN A 58 -11.72 -13.45 -14.48
N LEU A 59 -10.95 -12.72 -13.68
CA LEU A 59 -10.90 -11.25 -13.70
C LEU A 59 -10.09 -10.72 -14.90
N GLY A 60 -9.01 -11.39 -15.24
CA GLY A 60 -8.02 -10.93 -16.22
C GLY A 60 -7.34 -9.62 -15.82
N PHE A 61 -6.29 -9.23 -16.56
CA PHE A 61 -5.69 -7.91 -16.33
C PHE A 61 -6.56 -6.80 -16.95
N PRO A 62 -6.94 -5.79 -16.15
CA PRO A 62 -7.85 -4.74 -16.60
C PRO A 62 -7.17 -3.80 -17.60
N SER A 63 -7.99 -3.13 -18.39
CA SER A 63 -7.59 -1.99 -19.21
C SER A 63 -8.09 -0.69 -18.60
N ILE A 64 -7.66 0.44 -19.14
CA ILE A 64 -8.16 1.77 -18.76
C ILE A 64 -9.67 1.97 -19.04
N LYS A 65 -10.32 1.02 -19.73
CA LYS A 65 -11.79 1.01 -19.89
C LYS A 65 -12.52 0.51 -18.62
N HIS A 66 -11.80 -0.21 -17.76
CA HIS A 66 -12.35 -0.64 -16.47
C HIS A 66 -12.35 0.56 -15.50
N GLU A 67 -13.48 0.85 -14.89
CA GLU A 67 -13.69 2.03 -14.03
C GLU A 67 -12.60 2.17 -12.96
N ASP A 68 -12.26 1.08 -12.26
CA ASP A 68 -11.26 1.09 -11.20
C ASP A 68 -9.81 1.22 -11.70
N TRP A 69 -9.59 1.19 -13.02
CA TRP A 69 -8.25 1.22 -13.63
C TRP A 69 -8.08 2.35 -14.64
N LYS A 70 -9.11 3.19 -14.79
CA LYS A 70 -9.16 4.27 -15.79
C LYS A 70 -7.94 5.18 -15.74
N TYR A 71 -7.43 5.45 -14.55
CA TYR A 71 -6.34 6.39 -14.32
C TYR A 71 -5.01 5.73 -13.99
N THR A 72 -4.96 4.39 -13.94
CA THR A 72 -3.77 3.62 -13.56
C THR A 72 -3.45 2.60 -14.65
N PRO A 73 -2.81 3.04 -15.76
CA PRO A 73 -2.46 2.21 -16.89
C PRO A 73 -1.41 1.16 -16.49
N LEU A 74 -1.59 -0.08 -16.98
CA LEU A 74 -0.74 -1.24 -16.65
C LEU A 74 0.27 -1.60 -17.74
N GLU A 75 0.25 -0.92 -18.86
CA GLU A 75 1.01 -1.29 -20.05
C GLU A 75 2.50 -1.44 -19.79
N ARG A 76 3.08 -0.56 -18.93
CA ARG A 76 4.50 -0.64 -18.56
C ARG A 76 4.81 -1.88 -17.72
N LEU A 77 3.95 -2.17 -16.74
CA LEU A 77 4.11 -3.37 -15.91
C LEU A 77 3.98 -4.63 -16.76
N LEU A 78 2.92 -4.73 -17.56
CA LEU A 78 2.62 -5.93 -18.34
C LEU A 78 3.53 -6.15 -19.55
N ALA A 79 4.42 -5.19 -19.85
CA ALA A 79 5.45 -5.35 -20.88
C ALA A 79 6.66 -6.17 -20.41
N HIS A 80 6.80 -6.37 -19.09
CA HIS A 80 7.93 -7.11 -18.54
C HIS A 80 7.66 -8.62 -18.46
N ASN A 81 8.75 -9.38 -18.58
CA ASN A 81 8.79 -10.75 -18.13
C ASN A 81 9.24 -10.77 -16.66
N PHE A 82 8.61 -11.62 -15.86
CA PHE A 82 8.91 -11.72 -14.42
C PHE A 82 9.52 -13.08 -14.07
N SER A 83 10.31 -13.10 -13.01
CA SER A 83 10.80 -14.36 -12.42
C SER A 83 10.85 -14.24 -10.91
N PHE A 84 10.67 -15.37 -10.22
CA PHE A 84 11.12 -15.46 -8.83
C PHE A 84 12.64 -15.43 -8.81
N ALA A 85 13.22 -14.49 -8.07
CA ALA A 85 14.64 -14.57 -7.75
C ALA A 85 14.85 -15.64 -6.67
N PRO A 86 16.00 -16.36 -6.66
CA PRO A 86 16.48 -16.87 -5.41
C PRO A 86 16.67 -15.67 -4.47
N ALA A 87 16.34 -15.85 -3.17
CA ALA A 87 16.51 -14.78 -2.20
C ALA A 87 17.92 -14.17 -2.31
N ALA A 88 18.00 -12.86 -2.41
CA ALA A 88 19.30 -12.18 -2.47
C ALA A 88 20.06 -12.43 -1.17
N GLU A 89 21.38 -12.60 -1.27
CA GLU A 89 22.23 -12.62 -0.10
C GLU A 89 22.32 -11.20 0.46
N VAL A 90 21.70 -10.99 1.63
CA VAL A 90 21.72 -9.72 2.37
C VAL A 90 22.54 -9.95 3.63
N THR A 91 23.59 -9.15 3.82
CA THR A 91 24.40 -9.20 5.03
C THR A 91 23.67 -8.53 6.21
N ALA A 92 24.07 -8.88 7.44
CA ALA A 92 23.52 -8.22 8.64
C ALA A 92 23.74 -6.70 8.61
N THR A 93 24.90 -6.24 8.14
CA THR A 93 25.22 -4.81 8.01
C THR A 93 24.28 -4.13 7.02
N GLN A 94 24.04 -4.69 5.83
CA GLN A 94 23.09 -4.13 4.88
C GLN A 94 21.67 -4.10 5.45
N CYS A 95 21.26 -5.14 6.17
CA CYS A 95 19.96 -5.17 6.84
C CYS A 95 19.84 -4.08 7.91
N ASP A 96 20.91 -3.84 8.67
CA ASP A 96 20.96 -2.77 9.68
C ASP A 96 20.92 -1.38 9.06
N ASP A 97 21.60 -1.17 7.92
CA ASP A 97 21.60 0.10 7.18
C ASP A 97 20.21 0.41 6.58
N LEU A 98 19.49 -0.62 6.14
CA LEU A 98 18.12 -0.49 5.63
C LEU A 98 17.08 -0.33 6.75
N SER A 99 17.41 -0.65 7.98
CA SER A 99 16.49 -0.60 9.13
C SER A 99 16.34 0.82 9.67
N LEU A 100 15.11 1.30 9.75
CA LEU A 100 14.81 2.67 10.20
C LEU A 100 14.70 2.81 11.71
N ILE A 101 14.44 1.71 12.42
CA ILE A 101 14.21 1.70 13.86
C ILE A 101 15.20 0.78 14.55
N LYS A 102 15.94 1.32 15.50
CA LYS A 102 16.74 0.54 16.44
C LYS A 102 15.89 0.18 17.66
N GLY A 103 15.95 -1.09 18.05
CA GLY A 103 15.25 -1.58 19.23
C GLY A 103 13.77 -1.97 19.04
N ALA A 104 13.30 -2.08 17.80
CA ALA A 104 12.04 -2.75 17.46
C ALA A 104 12.19 -4.28 17.50
N HIS A 105 11.09 -5.01 17.51
CA HIS A 105 11.07 -6.44 17.19
C HIS A 105 11.11 -6.59 15.68
N ARG A 106 12.29 -6.82 15.11
CA ARG A 106 12.52 -6.84 13.66
C ARG A 106 12.30 -8.23 13.08
N VAL A 107 11.45 -8.28 12.06
CA VAL A 107 11.18 -9.47 11.24
C VAL A 107 11.51 -9.13 9.79
N VAL A 108 12.44 -9.87 9.18
CA VAL A 108 13.01 -9.58 7.86
C VAL A 108 12.48 -10.56 6.83
N PHE A 109 12.12 -10.02 5.68
CA PHE A 109 11.75 -10.77 4.49
C PHE A 109 12.61 -10.31 3.33
N ILE A 110 13.13 -11.26 2.54
CA ILE A 110 13.93 -10.98 1.35
C ILE A 110 13.28 -11.67 0.15
N ASP A 111 12.93 -10.91 -0.86
CA ASP A 111 12.30 -11.40 -2.10
C ASP A 111 11.10 -12.33 -1.86
N GLY A 112 10.26 -12.01 -0.88
CA GLY A 112 9.06 -12.77 -0.53
C GLY A 112 9.28 -13.89 0.48
N LEU A 113 10.50 -14.13 0.93
CA LEU A 113 10.86 -15.21 1.85
C LEU A 113 11.26 -14.65 3.22
N TYR A 114 10.84 -15.33 4.30
CA TYR A 114 11.24 -15.00 5.67
C TYR A 114 12.72 -15.34 5.88
N ALA A 115 13.48 -14.39 6.44
CA ALA A 115 14.90 -14.51 6.75
C ALA A 115 15.12 -14.57 8.28
N PRO A 116 15.02 -15.77 8.90
CA PRO A 116 15.10 -15.91 10.36
C PRO A 116 16.45 -15.52 10.93
N GLU A 117 17.54 -15.68 10.16
CA GLU A 117 18.90 -15.34 10.55
C GLU A 117 19.16 -13.83 10.67
N LEU A 118 18.36 -13.01 9.97
CA LEU A 118 18.39 -11.54 10.02
C LEU A 118 17.27 -10.94 10.88
N SER A 119 16.36 -11.79 11.37
CA SER A 119 15.24 -11.42 12.23
C SER A 119 15.61 -11.60 13.70
N ASP A 120 14.92 -10.85 14.56
CA ASP A 120 15.05 -11.04 16.00
C ASP A 120 14.47 -12.41 16.40
N ARG A 121 15.22 -13.13 17.23
CA ARG A 121 14.78 -14.44 17.76
C ARG A 121 13.65 -14.31 18.77
N ASP A 122 13.62 -13.21 19.49
CA ASP A 122 12.60 -12.86 20.46
C ASP A 122 11.82 -11.63 19.97
N CYS A 123 10.58 -11.84 19.58
CA CYS A 123 9.65 -10.79 19.19
C CYS A 123 8.71 -10.36 20.34
N GLY A 124 9.16 -10.53 21.59
CA GLY A 124 8.40 -10.17 22.78
C GLY A 124 7.07 -10.92 22.87
N PRO A 125 5.94 -10.24 23.05
CA PRO A 125 4.64 -10.89 23.16
C PRO A 125 4.08 -11.40 21.82
N TYR A 126 4.68 -11.04 20.68
CA TYR A 126 4.21 -11.47 19.36
C TYR A 126 4.59 -12.92 19.09
N GLN A 127 3.63 -13.69 18.63
CA GLN A 127 3.81 -15.07 18.21
C GLN A 127 3.81 -15.12 16.67
N LEU A 128 4.94 -15.53 16.08
CA LEU A 128 5.13 -15.65 14.66
C LEU A 128 5.07 -17.13 14.27
N THR A 129 4.13 -17.49 13.42
CA THR A 129 3.94 -18.87 12.98
C THR A 129 3.89 -18.91 11.44
N PRO A 130 4.80 -19.65 10.78
CA PRO A 130 4.64 -19.95 9.37
C PRO A 130 3.27 -20.62 9.17
N ALA A 131 2.45 -20.07 8.29
CA ALA A 131 1.13 -20.63 8.04
C ALA A 131 1.27 -21.85 7.13
N THR A 132 0.65 -22.95 7.55
CA THR A 132 0.46 -24.14 6.74
C THR A 132 -0.71 -23.95 5.79
N GLU A 133 -0.91 -24.87 4.86
CA GLU A 133 -2.06 -24.88 3.93
C GLU A 133 -3.41 -24.93 4.65
N ASN A 134 -3.45 -25.56 5.82
CA ASN A 134 -4.66 -25.69 6.64
C ASN A 134 -4.91 -24.48 7.56
N THR A 135 -4.03 -23.46 7.54
CA THR A 135 -4.24 -22.25 8.33
C THR A 135 -5.15 -21.29 7.53
N PRO A 136 -6.42 -21.13 7.91
CA PRO A 136 -7.34 -20.28 7.17
C PRO A 136 -6.93 -18.80 7.37
N PHE A 137 -6.80 -18.09 6.27
CA PHE A 137 -6.65 -16.63 6.29
C PHE A 137 -7.98 -15.96 5.92
N PRO A 138 -8.25 -14.75 6.44
CA PRO A 138 -9.48 -14.04 6.10
C PRO A 138 -9.64 -13.84 4.60
N ALA A 139 -10.89 -14.03 4.12
CA ALA A 139 -11.24 -13.73 2.75
C ALA A 139 -11.05 -12.24 2.43
N ALA A 140 -10.89 -11.92 1.16
CA ALA A 140 -10.80 -10.54 0.71
C ALA A 140 -12.11 -9.78 0.96
N ILE A 141 -12.03 -8.59 1.55
CA ILE A 141 -13.18 -7.67 1.68
C ILE A 141 -13.62 -7.21 0.29
N ARG A 142 -12.68 -6.87 -0.57
CA ARG A 142 -12.92 -6.60 -1.98
C ARG A 142 -11.99 -7.41 -2.87
N SER A 143 -12.59 -8.11 -3.83
CA SER A 143 -11.84 -8.88 -4.84
C SER A 143 -11.17 -7.94 -5.85
N GLU A 144 -9.90 -8.23 -6.18
CA GLU A 144 -9.11 -7.48 -7.16
C GLU A 144 -8.00 -8.37 -7.73
N VAL A 145 -7.67 -8.23 -9.01
CA VAL A 145 -6.78 -9.16 -9.72
C VAL A 145 -5.37 -9.27 -9.11
N PHE A 146 -4.75 -8.16 -8.70
CA PHE A 146 -3.41 -8.18 -8.10
C PHE A 146 -3.41 -8.70 -6.66
N LEU A 147 -4.53 -8.55 -5.94
CA LEU A 147 -4.74 -9.23 -4.68
C LEU A 147 -4.66 -10.74 -4.88
N HIS A 148 -5.45 -11.26 -5.82
CA HIS A 148 -5.47 -12.69 -6.11
C HIS A 148 -4.16 -13.18 -6.72
N LEU A 149 -3.47 -12.35 -7.51
CA LEU A 149 -2.14 -12.65 -8.02
C LEU A 149 -1.15 -12.82 -6.85
N THR A 150 -1.15 -11.90 -5.88
CA THR A 150 -0.29 -11.99 -4.69
C THR A 150 -0.60 -13.23 -3.85
N GLU A 151 -1.89 -13.53 -3.60
CA GLU A 151 -2.30 -14.74 -2.87
C GLU A 151 -1.86 -16.04 -3.58
N SER A 152 -1.91 -16.06 -4.92
CA SER A 152 -1.52 -17.23 -5.70
C SER A 152 -0.01 -17.44 -5.80
N LEU A 153 0.77 -16.35 -5.80
CA LEU A 153 2.21 -16.36 -6.03
C LEU A 153 3.04 -16.27 -4.74
N ALA A 154 2.47 -15.90 -3.60
CA ALA A 154 3.18 -15.87 -2.33
C ALA A 154 3.77 -17.24 -1.99
N GLN A 155 5.10 -17.31 -1.85
CA GLN A 155 5.81 -18.56 -1.56
C GLN A 155 5.67 -18.96 -0.09
N GLN A 156 5.67 -17.97 0.79
CA GLN A 156 5.51 -18.14 2.23
C GLN A 156 4.38 -17.27 2.75
N ARG A 157 3.75 -17.74 3.81
CA ARG A 157 2.65 -17.05 4.52
C ARG A 157 3.00 -17.03 5.99
N LEU A 158 2.82 -15.87 6.64
CA LEU A 158 3.11 -15.71 8.06
C LEU A 158 1.84 -15.29 8.82
N HIS A 159 1.51 -16.01 9.87
CA HIS A 159 0.54 -15.60 10.87
C HIS A 159 1.26 -14.97 12.05
N ILE A 160 0.91 -13.73 12.35
CA ILE A 160 1.42 -12.95 13.47
C ILE A 160 0.28 -12.74 14.46
N ARG A 161 0.46 -13.16 15.68
CA ARG A 161 -0.57 -13.09 16.72
C ARG A 161 -0.06 -12.32 17.93
N LEU A 162 -0.82 -11.35 18.40
CA LEU A 162 -0.63 -10.74 19.71
C LEU A 162 -1.76 -11.25 20.63
N PRO A 163 -1.45 -12.07 21.66
CA PRO A 163 -2.46 -12.66 22.53
C PRO A 163 -3.25 -11.63 23.36
N ALA A 164 -4.44 -12.05 23.82
CA ALA A 164 -5.35 -11.20 24.57
C ALA A 164 -4.68 -10.53 25.77
N GLY A 165 -5.01 -9.25 25.98
CA GLY A 165 -4.49 -8.44 27.08
C GLY A 165 -2.98 -8.16 27.03
N LYS A 166 -2.28 -8.56 25.95
CA LYS A 166 -0.85 -8.28 25.82
C LYS A 166 -0.61 -6.90 25.21
N HIS A 167 0.44 -6.29 25.69
CA HIS A 167 0.99 -5.03 25.19
C HIS A 167 2.47 -5.23 24.89
N SER A 168 2.97 -4.61 23.84
CA SER A 168 4.40 -4.58 23.54
C SER A 168 4.94 -3.16 23.66
N ASP A 169 6.01 -2.99 24.44
CA ASP A 169 6.71 -1.70 24.59
C ASP A 169 7.52 -1.33 23.35
N LYS A 170 7.69 -2.28 22.44
CA LYS A 170 8.42 -2.09 21.19
C LYS A 170 7.52 -2.41 20.00
N PRO A 171 7.61 -1.65 18.91
CA PRO A 171 6.86 -1.99 17.70
C PRO A 171 7.33 -3.29 17.09
N LEU A 172 6.42 -3.99 16.43
CA LEU A 172 6.76 -5.05 15.49
C LEU A 172 7.14 -4.39 14.16
N TYR A 173 8.37 -4.62 13.69
CA TYR A 173 8.89 -4.02 12.48
C TYR A 173 9.12 -5.07 11.41
N LEU A 174 8.26 -5.08 10.39
CA LEU A 174 8.29 -5.98 9.26
C LEU A 174 9.09 -5.31 8.13
N LEU A 175 10.33 -5.74 7.95
CA LEU A 175 11.23 -5.21 6.92
C LEU A 175 11.18 -6.12 5.68
N HIS A 176 10.64 -5.59 4.59
CA HIS A 176 10.51 -6.27 3.30
C HIS A 176 11.56 -5.71 2.34
N ILE A 177 12.56 -6.51 2.01
CA ILE A 177 13.66 -6.16 1.11
C ILE A 177 13.41 -6.85 -0.23
N SER A 178 13.27 -6.08 -1.29
CA SER A 178 13.12 -6.60 -2.65
C SER A 178 14.36 -6.28 -3.48
N SER A 179 14.90 -7.30 -4.15
CA SER A 179 16.05 -7.16 -5.04
C SER A 179 15.63 -7.08 -6.50
N GLY A 180 16.24 -6.20 -7.26
CA GLY A 180 16.14 -6.16 -8.71
C GLY A 180 17.35 -6.88 -9.34
N LYS A 181 17.16 -7.50 -10.52
CA LYS A 181 18.20 -8.31 -11.21
C LYS A 181 18.50 -7.86 -12.64
N GLY A 182 18.06 -6.73 -13.08
CA GLY A 182 18.28 -6.22 -14.44
C GLY A 182 16.97 -5.89 -15.16
N SER A 183 17.06 -5.38 -16.39
CA SER A 183 15.93 -4.84 -17.12
C SER A 183 15.22 -5.85 -18.03
N GLU A 184 15.86 -6.95 -18.42
CA GLU A 184 15.26 -7.92 -19.34
C GLU A 184 14.23 -8.82 -18.65
N VAL A 185 14.51 -9.24 -17.41
CA VAL A 185 13.62 -10.04 -16.57
C VAL A 185 13.53 -9.37 -15.20
N VAL A 186 12.35 -8.95 -14.81
CA VAL A 186 12.08 -8.25 -13.56
C VAL A 186 11.80 -9.25 -12.45
N ASN A 187 12.48 -9.11 -11.31
CA ASN A 187 12.16 -9.93 -10.14
C ASN A 187 10.77 -9.63 -9.61
N THR A 188 10.04 -10.65 -9.20
CA THR A 188 8.76 -10.48 -8.52
C THR A 188 8.77 -11.14 -7.16
N SER A 189 8.33 -10.39 -6.15
CA SER A 189 8.25 -10.81 -4.75
C SER A 189 6.82 -10.67 -4.26
N HIS A 190 6.29 -11.70 -3.60
CA HIS A 190 4.93 -11.68 -3.09
C HIS A 190 4.90 -11.99 -1.60
N TYR A 191 4.45 -11.00 -0.79
CA TYR A 191 4.39 -11.08 0.66
C TYR A 191 2.96 -11.30 1.11
N ARG A 192 2.73 -12.29 1.97
CA ARG A 192 1.40 -12.63 2.48
C ARG A 192 1.42 -12.85 3.98
N HIS A 193 0.81 -11.94 4.74
CA HIS A 193 0.77 -11.99 6.18
C HIS A 193 -0.66 -11.86 6.70
N HIS A 194 -0.91 -12.45 7.87
CA HIS A 194 -2.11 -12.23 8.66
C HIS A 194 -1.73 -11.81 10.07
N LEU A 195 -2.29 -10.70 10.53
CA LEU A 195 -2.06 -10.14 11.86
C LEU A 195 -3.34 -10.26 12.68
N THR A 196 -3.25 -10.93 13.82
CA THR A 196 -4.34 -11.03 14.79
C THR A 196 -3.96 -10.31 16.07
N ILE A 197 -4.69 -9.26 16.40
CA ILE A 197 -4.61 -8.56 17.68
C ILE A 197 -5.81 -9.01 18.49
N GLU A 198 -5.57 -9.82 19.53
CA GLU A 198 -6.67 -10.38 20.32
C GLU A 198 -7.29 -9.35 21.29
N ALA A 199 -8.38 -9.74 21.94
CA ALA A 199 -9.15 -8.85 22.79
C ALA A 199 -8.29 -8.12 23.82
N SER A 200 -8.50 -6.81 23.97
CA SER A 200 -7.81 -5.92 24.90
C SER A 200 -6.27 -5.88 24.75
N ALA A 201 -5.74 -6.36 23.62
CA ALA A 201 -4.32 -6.25 23.30
C ALA A 201 -4.00 -4.91 22.61
N GLN A 202 -2.77 -4.44 22.74
CA GLN A 202 -2.30 -3.19 22.14
C GLN A 202 -1.06 -3.44 21.28
N ALA A 203 -1.14 -3.16 19.99
CA ALA A 203 -0.08 -3.40 19.03
C ALA A 203 0.35 -2.13 18.32
N GLU A 204 1.65 -2.03 18.08
CA GLU A 204 2.22 -1.14 17.08
C GLU A 204 2.96 -1.96 16.04
N VAL A 205 2.59 -1.80 14.75
CA VAL A 205 3.13 -2.59 13.65
C VAL A 205 3.58 -1.66 12.52
N ILE A 206 4.79 -1.85 12.05
CA ILE A 206 5.38 -1.06 10.98
C ILE A 206 5.75 -1.99 9.84
N GLU A 207 5.15 -1.80 8.67
CA GLU A 207 5.57 -2.41 7.41
C GLU A 207 6.53 -1.47 6.70
N HIS A 208 7.72 -1.93 6.38
CA HIS A 208 8.68 -1.17 5.58
C HIS A 208 9.07 -1.98 4.33
N PHE A 209 8.82 -1.40 3.16
CA PHE A 209 9.18 -1.94 1.86
C PHE A 209 10.31 -1.12 1.27
N VAL A 210 11.41 -1.76 0.93
CA VAL A 210 12.62 -1.12 0.44
C VAL A 210 13.28 -1.95 -0.65
N SER A 211 13.91 -1.27 -1.61
CA SER A 211 14.73 -1.93 -2.64
C SER A 211 16.15 -2.16 -2.11
N LEU A 212 16.71 -3.34 -2.39
CA LEU A 212 18.12 -3.65 -2.08
C LEU A 212 19.08 -2.89 -3.02
N ASN A 213 18.61 -2.61 -4.24
CA ASN A 213 19.37 -1.95 -5.30
C ASN A 213 18.44 -1.14 -6.21
N GLU A 214 19.01 -0.36 -7.14
CA GLU A 214 18.25 0.50 -8.06
C GLU A 214 17.64 -0.25 -9.27
N GLN A 215 17.73 -1.58 -9.30
CA GLN A 215 17.19 -2.37 -10.40
C GLN A 215 15.67 -2.54 -10.26
N PRO A 216 14.92 -2.64 -11.36
CA PRO A 216 13.48 -2.80 -11.34
C PRO A 216 13.07 -4.13 -10.68
N HIS A 217 12.00 -4.07 -9.90
CA HIS A 217 11.34 -5.25 -9.33
C HIS A 217 9.83 -5.02 -9.20
N PHE A 218 9.06 -6.09 -9.03
CA PHE A 218 7.64 -6.04 -8.77
C PHE A 218 7.32 -6.63 -7.39
N THR A 219 6.78 -5.82 -6.52
CA THR A 219 6.34 -6.20 -5.17
C THR A 219 4.82 -6.33 -5.13
N GLY A 220 4.33 -7.53 -4.85
CA GLY A 220 2.96 -7.78 -4.43
C GLY A 220 2.91 -7.97 -2.91
N ALA A 221 2.04 -7.24 -2.20
CA ALA A 221 1.92 -7.37 -0.76
C ALA A 221 0.46 -7.49 -0.33
N ARG A 222 0.18 -8.39 0.60
CA ARG A 222 -1.12 -8.53 1.21
C ARG A 222 -1.01 -8.75 2.71
N LEU A 223 -1.60 -7.85 3.48
CA LEU A 223 -1.75 -7.95 4.92
C LEU A 223 -3.24 -7.97 5.29
N THR A 224 -3.68 -9.00 5.98
CA THR A 224 -5.00 -9.03 6.60
C THR A 224 -4.84 -8.82 8.10
N ILE A 225 -5.69 -7.99 8.69
CA ILE A 225 -5.59 -7.58 10.09
C ILE A 225 -6.94 -7.81 10.77
N SER A 226 -6.93 -8.58 11.85
CA SER A 226 -8.08 -8.76 12.73
C SER A 226 -7.81 -8.07 14.07
N VAL A 227 -8.64 -7.10 14.43
CA VAL A 227 -8.54 -6.36 15.70
C VAL A 227 -9.70 -6.77 16.58
N GLY A 228 -9.39 -7.47 17.68
CA GLY A 228 -10.37 -8.04 18.61
C GLY A 228 -11.07 -6.99 19.47
N ASP A 229 -12.02 -7.44 20.29
CA ASP A 229 -12.80 -6.58 21.18
C ASP A 229 -11.91 -5.73 22.08
N ASN A 230 -12.16 -4.42 22.15
CA ASN A 230 -11.42 -3.45 22.95
C ASN A 230 -9.89 -3.45 22.69
N ALA A 231 -9.43 -3.96 21.57
CA ALA A 231 -8.01 -3.96 21.20
C ALA A 231 -7.63 -2.67 20.46
N GLU A 232 -6.34 -2.36 20.50
CA GLU A 232 -5.77 -1.17 19.83
C GLU A 232 -4.68 -1.56 18.84
N LEU A 233 -4.72 -0.94 17.66
CA LEU A 233 -3.68 -1.07 16.64
C LEU A 233 -3.20 0.30 16.18
N SER A 234 -1.89 0.52 16.24
CA SER A 234 -1.20 1.55 15.48
C SER A 234 -0.43 0.88 14.34
N HIS A 235 -0.78 1.18 13.10
CA HIS A 235 -0.16 0.61 11.91
C HIS A 235 0.47 1.71 11.06
N CYS A 236 1.70 1.50 10.60
CA CYS A 236 2.40 2.40 9.70
C CYS A 236 3.02 1.61 8.54
N LYS A 237 2.71 2.01 7.30
CA LYS A 237 3.30 1.46 6.08
C LYS A 237 4.23 2.48 5.43
N LEU A 238 5.45 2.05 5.14
CA LEU A 238 6.49 2.82 4.47
C LEU A 238 6.83 2.11 3.16
N ALA A 239 6.46 2.68 2.00
CA ALA A 239 6.81 2.17 0.69
C ALA A 239 7.87 3.10 0.07
N PHE A 240 9.14 2.71 0.17
CA PHE A 240 10.32 3.49 -0.19
C PHE A 240 11.16 2.81 -1.28
N GLU A 241 10.52 2.07 -2.14
CA GLU A 241 11.15 1.33 -3.21
C GLU A 241 11.68 2.26 -4.32
N THR A 242 12.56 1.73 -5.17
CA THR A 242 13.17 2.49 -6.27
C THR A 242 12.15 2.98 -7.30
N PRO A 243 12.35 4.15 -7.95
CA PRO A 243 11.44 4.67 -8.98
C PRO A 243 11.23 3.77 -10.20
N GLN A 244 12.07 2.75 -10.38
CA GLN A 244 11.93 1.80 -11.49
C GLN A 244 11.05 0.59 -11.14
N SER A 245 10.64 0.46 -9.87
CA SER A 245 9.86 -0.68 -9.38
C SER A 245 8.35 -0.48 -9.47
N TYR A 246 7.63 -1.57 -9.21
CA TYR A 246 6.18 -1.65 -9.17
C TYR A 246 5.75 -2.17 -7.80
N HIS A 247 4.82 -1.48 -7.14
CA HIS A 247 4.31 -1.87 -5.82
C HIS A 247 2.79 -1.97 -5.80
N PHE A 248 2.26 -3.16 -5.62
CA PHE A 248 0.81 -3.40 -5.51
C PHE A 248 0.51 -4.02 -4.14
N ALA A 249 -0.22 -3.30 -3.31
CA ALA A 249 -0.47 -3.74 -1.95
C ALA A 249 -1.95 -3.66 -1.56
N HIS A 250 -2.38 -4.63 -0.73
CA HIS A 250 -3.73 -4.74 -0.23
C HIS A 250 -3.72 -4.99 1.27
N ASN A 251 -4.28 -4.07 2.04
CA ASN A 251 -4.47 -4.22 3.48
C ASN A 251 -5.97 -4.32 3.77
N ASP A 252 -6.40 -5.43 4.39
CA ASP A 252 -7.77 -5.62 4.84
C ASP A 252 -7.81 -5.61 6.37
N LEU A 253 -8.65 -4.76 6.96
CA LEU A 253 -8.83 -4.60 8.40
C LEU A 253 -10.24 -5.00 8.81
N VAL A 254 -10.37 -5.83 9.83
CA VAL A 254 -11.67 -6.17 10.45
C VAL A 254 -11.60 -5.79 11.92
N LEU A 255 -12.52 -4.91 12.34
CA LEU A 255 -12.59 -4.40 13.69
C LEU A 255 -13.81 -4.95 14.42
N SER A 256 -13.56 -5.53 15.60
CA SER A 256 -14.58 -6.02 16.53
C SER A 256 -15.11 -4.89 17.43
N ARG A 257 -15.91 -5.24 18.45
CA ARG A 257 -16.55 -4.28 19.35
C ARG A 257 -15.53 -3.44 20.12
N ASP A 258 -15.75 -2.12 20.16
CA ASP A 258 -14.89 -1.14 20.83
C ASP A 258 -13.41 -1.17 20.39
N ALA A 259 -13.11 -1.82 19.26
CA ALA A 259 -11.76 -1.87 18.71
C ALA A 259 -11.33 -0.52 18.14
N ARG A 260 -10.07 -0.18 18.30
CA ARG A 260 -9.48 1.07 17.81
C ARG A 260 -8.31 0.79 16.90
N ALA A 261 -8.31 1.33 15.69
CA ALA A 261 -7.18 1.21 14.80
C ALA A 261 -6.84 2.54 14.11
N LYS A 262 -5.53 2.77 13.96
CA LYS A 262 -4.98 3.87 13.16
C LYS A 262 -4.02 3.27 12.13
N SER A 263 -4.22 3.58 10.85
CA SER A 263 -3.36 3.12 9.77
C SER A 263 -2.84 4.31 8.97
N TYR A 264 -1.52 4.41 8.84
CA TYR A 264 -0.82 5.43 8.06
C TYR A 264 -0.04 4.78 6.94
N SER A 265 -0.13 5.33 5.72
CA SER A 265 0.62 4.86 4.57
C SER A 265 1.42 6.00 3.94
N PHE A 266 2.74 5.90 3.94
CA PHE A 266 3.65 6.82 3.29
C PHE A 266 4.17 6.17 2.00
N LEU A 267 3.58 6.56 0.86
CA LEU A 267 3.88 5.99 -0.46
C LEU A 267 4.83 6.94 -1.19
N LEU A 268 6.12 6.83 -0.90
CA LEU A 268 7.18 7.76 -1.31
C LEU A 268 8.25 7.07 -2.17
N GLY A 269 7.84 6.17 -3.04
CA GLY A 269 8.71 5.42 -3.94
C GLY A 269 7.92 4.64 -4.97
N ALA A 270 8.63 3.83 -5.78
CA ALA A 270 8.17 3.07 -6.93
C ALA A 270 7.65 3.91 -8.11
N GLY A 271 7.86 3.40 -9.33
CA GLY A 271 7.39 4.06 -10.57
C GLY A 271 5.89 3.93 -10.79
N LEU A 272 5.32 2.83 -10.31
CA LEU A 272 3.88 2.61 -10.24
C LEU A 272 3.53 1.95 -8.91
N THR A 273 2.80 2.70 -8.09
CA THR A 273 2.27 2.21 -6.81
C THR A 273 0.76 2.14 -6.87
N ARG A 274 0.18 1.02 -6.41
CA ARG A 274 -1.24 0.93 -6.09
C ARG A 274 -1.44 0.29 -4.73
N HIS A 275 -2.04 1.04 -3.81
CA HIS A 275 -2.32 0.59 -2.45
C HIS A 275 -3.81 0.64 -2.16
N ASN A 276 -4.40 -0.53 -1.93
CA ASN A 276 -5.80 -0.68 -1.55
C ASN A 276 -5.89 -0.96 -0.04
N THR A 277 -6.69 -0.19 0.67
CA THR A 277 -7.04 -0.44 2.07
C THR A 277 -8.53 -0.68 2.17
N SER A 278 -8.94 -1.89 2.54
CA SER A 278 -10.34 -2.22 2.80
C SER A 278 -10.56 -2.46 4.29
N ALA A 279 -11.69 -2.01 4.82
CA ALA A 279 -11.98 -2.21 6.23
C ALA A 279 -13.45 -2.51 6.48
N GLN A 280 -13.72 -3.30 7.51
CA GLN A 280 -15.05 -3.59 8.02
C GLN A 280 -15.12 -3.33 9.53
N LEU A 281 -16.05 -2.47 9.94
CA LEU A 281 -16.37 -2.21 11.34
C LEU A 281 -17.54 -3.14 11.72
N ASN A 282 -17.18 -4.34 12.19
CA ASN A 282 -18.12 -5.44 12.47
C ASN A 282 -18.58 -5.50 13.93
N GLY A 283 -18.03 -4.66 14.80
CA GLY A 283 -18.46 -4.48 16.19
C GLY A 283 -18.95 -3.06 16.46
N GLU A 284 -19.90 -2.88 17.38
CA GLU A 284 -20.35 -1.56 17.83
C GLU A 284 -19.21 -0.79 18.50
N GLY A 285 -19.23 0.54 18.39
CA GLY A 285 -18.25 1.42 19.03
C GLY A 285 -16.84 1.37 18.43
N ALA A 286 -16.64 0.68 17.31
CA ALA A 286 -15.34 0.59 16.66
C ALA A 286 -14.91 1.94 16.08
N THR A 287 -13.62 2.27 16.21
CA THR A 287 -13.03 3.51 15.73
C THR A 287 -11.87 3.22 14.78
N LEU A 288 -11.90 3.80 13.57
CA LEU A 288 -10.85 3.60 12.56
C LEU A 288 -10.38 4.93 11.98
N SER A 289 -9.06 5.11 11.92
CA SER A 289 -8.43 6.19 11.17
C SER A 289 -7.56 5.63 10.06
N ILE A 290 -7.79 6.05 8.79
CA ILE A 290 -6.98 5.66 7.63
C ILE A 290 -6.40 6.91 7.00
N ASN A 291 -5.07 6.98 6.93
CA ASN A 291 -4.36 8.16 6.48
C ASN A 291 -3.28 7.81 5.45
N SER A 292 -3.05 8.67 4.47
CA SER A 292 -1.97 8.45 3.50
C SER A 292 -1.32 9.74 3.03
N LEU A 293 -0.01 9.66 2.75
CA LEU A 293 0.75 10.69 2.06
C LEU A 293 1.37 10.09 0.80
N LEU A 294 1.05 10.70 -0.35
CA LEU A 294 1.57 10.34 -1.66
C LEU A 294 2.43 11.47 -2.20
N LEU A 295 3.57 11.12 -2.81
CA LEU A 295 4.45 12.11 -3.43
C LEU A 295 5.04 11.56 -4.76
N PRO A 296 4.22 11.39 -5.81
CA PRO A 296 4.72 11.03 -7.13
C PRO A 296 5.47 12.20 -7.77
N VAL A 297 6.65 11.90 -8.32
CA VAL A 297 7.51 12.83 -9.06
C VAL A 297 7.86 12.26 -10.44
N GLY A 298 8.43 13.05 -11.34
CA GLY A 298 8.83 12.58 -12.66
C GLY A 298 7.65 12.09 -13.49
N ARG A 299 7.56 10.80 -13.73
CA ARG A 299 6.46 10.11 -14.44
C ARG A 299 5.86 8.98 -13.61
N GLU A 300 6.04 9.05 -12.32
CA GLU A 300 5.49 8.06 -11.39
C GLU A 300 3.97 8.18 -11.30
N ILE A 301 3.34 7.05 -11.03
CA ILE A 301 1.91 6.96 -10.76
C ILE A 301 1.72 6.38 -9.37
N CYS A 302 1.00 7.08 -8.52
CA CYS A 302 0.65 6.61 -7.19
C CYS A 302 -0.86 6.62 -7.01
N ASP A 303 -1.46 5.43 -6.90
CA ASP A 303 -2.90 5.19 -6.75
C ASP A 303 -3.18 4.64 -5.35
N THR A 304 -3.97 5.36 -4.55
CA THR A 304 -4.45 4.87 -3.26
C THR A 304 -5.96 4.76 -3.27
N ARG A 305 -6.45 3.65 -2.72
CA ARG A 305 -7.88 3.35 -2.67
C ARG A 305 -8.29 2.91 -1.29
N THR A 306 -9.42 3.41 -0.83
CA THR A 306 -10.03 2.97 0.42
C THR A 306 -11.44 2.47 0.19
N TYR A 307 -11.79 1.39 0.88
CA TYR A 307 -13.16 0.86 0.94
C TYR A 307 -13.50 0.54 2.39
N LEU A 308 -14.45 1.23 2.95
CA LEU A 308 -14.82 1.11 4.36
C LEU A 308 -16.29 0.78 4.51
N GLU A 309 -16.61 -0.30 5.21
CA GLU A 309 -17.96 -0.69 5.58
C GLU A 309 -18.21 -0.46 7.08
N HIS A 310 -19.21 0.34 7.39
CA HIS A 310 -19.81 0.42 8.72
C HIS A 310 -20.96 -0.57 8.81
N ASN A 311 -20.70 -1.71 9.43
CA ASN A 311 -21.66 -2.82 9.53
C ASN A 311 -22.39 -2.83 10.89
N LYS A 312 -21.99 -1.98 11.84
CA LYS A 312 -22.60 -1.84 13.18
C LYS A 312 -22.69 -0.37 13.55
N GLY A 313 -23.60 -0.07 14.49
CA GLY A 313 -23.82 1.29 14.96
C GLY A 313 -22.75 1.84 15.89
N TYR A 314 -22.83 3.15 16.15
CA TYR A 314 -21.93 3.89 17.06
C TYR A 314 -20.45 3.85 16.65
N CYS A 315 -20.16 3.54 15.38
CA CYS A 315 -18.79 3.47 14.86
C CYS A 315 -18.34 4.83 14.33
N GLU A 316 -17.05 5.08 14.49
CA GLU A 316 -16.41 6.30 13.99
C GLU A 316 -15.31 5.97 12.97
N SER A 317 -15.28 6.72 11.86
CA SER A 317 -14.17 6.65 10.92
C SER A 317 -13.69 8.02 10.48
N ARG A 318 -12.36 8.18 10.39
CA ARG A 318 -11.70 9.38 9.89
C ARG A 318 -10.69 8.98 8.83
N GLN A 319 -10.77 9.62 7.67
CA GLN A 319 -9.80 9.41 6.60
C GLN A 319 -9.20 10.75 6.19
N LEU A 320 -7.86 10.82 6.18
CA LEU A 320 -7.12 11.96 5.69
C LEU A 320 -6.07 11.51 4.67
N HIS A 321 -6.29 11.87 3.42
CA HIS A 321 -5.40 11.55 2.33
C HIS A 321 -4.80 12.83 1.76
N LYS A 322 -3.47 12.95 1.82
CA LYS A 322 -2.74 14.08 1.28
C LYS A 322 -1.85 13.64 0.12
N THR A 323 -1.84 14.48 -0.91
CA THR A 323 -1.07 14.21 -2.12
C THR A 323 -0.27 15.43 -2.51
N ILE A 324 1.01 15.25 -2.82
CA ILE A 324 1.89 16.27 -3.36
C ILE A 324 2.40 15.74 -4.69
N VAL A 325 2.15 16.45 -5.79
CA VAL A 325 2.50 15.98 -7.14
C VAL A 325 3.44 16.97 -7.83
N ARG A 326 4.56 16.46 -8.33
CA ARG A 326 5.57 17.25 -9.01
C ARG A 326 5.82 16.76 -10.44
N GLU A 327 6.25 17.68 -11.30
CA GLU A 327 6.62 17.45 -12.72
C GLU A 327 5.47 16.88 -13.54
N ARG A 328 5.54 15.62 -13.97
CA ARG A 328 4.51 14.88 -14.70
C ARG A 328 3.96 13.71 -13.86
N GLY A 329 4.23 13.73 -12.55
CA GLY A 329 3.70 12.74 -11.63
C GLY A 329 2.19 12.72 -11.68
N LYS A 330 1.62 11.56 -11.41
CA LYS A 330 0.18 11.34 -11.37
C LYS A 330 -0.22 10.67 -10.07
N ALA A 331 -1.22 11.24 -9.41
CA ALA A 331 -1.84 10.62 -8.25
C ALA A 331 -3.29 10.29 -8.50
N VAL A 332 -3.74 9.18 -7.93
CA VAL A 332 -5.14 8.74 -7.98
C VAL A 332 -5.60 8.48 -6.56
N PHE A 333 -6.76 9.01 -6.20
CA PHE A 333 -7.47 8.67 -4.98
C PHE A 333 -8.88 8.19 -5.31
N ASN A 334 -9.26 7.04 -4.78
CA ASN A 334 -10.63 6.55 -4.82
C ASN A 334 -11.02 6.06 -3.44
N GLY A 335 -11.95 6.75 -2.77
CA GLY A 335 -12.43 6.41 -1.44
C GLY A 335 -13.91 6.08 -1.46
N MET A 336 -14.31 5.02 -0.75
CA MET A 336 -15.69 4.63 -0.56
C MET A 336 -15.98 4.40 0.92
N ILE A 337 -16.99 5.05 1.45
CA ILE A 337 -17.59 4.72 2.75
C ILE A 337 -18.99 4.18 2.50
N LYS A 338 -19.24 2.97 2.98
CA LYS A 338 -20.53 2.32 2.93
C LYS A 338 -21.09 2.14 4.34
N VAL A 339 -22.31 2.58 4.56
CA VAL A 339 -22.99 2.49 5.85
C VAL A 339 -24.24 1.60 5.71
N ALA A 340 -24.23 0.48 6.43
CA ALA A 340 -25.35 -0.47 6.42
C ALA A 340 -26.60 0.14 7.06
N GLN A 341 -27.80 -0.31 6.67
CA GLN A 341 -29.08 0.23 7.12
C GLN A 341 -29.24 0.26 8.66
N HIS A 342 -28.68 -0.71 9.35
CA HIS A 342 -28.76 -0.82 10.82
C HIS A 342 -27.56 -0.20 11.54
N ALA A 343 -26.59 0.37 10.83
CA ALA A 343 -25.42 1.03 11.41
C ALA A 343 -25.72 2.49 11.81
N LEU A 344 -26.65 2.64 12.74
CA LEU A 344 -27.09 3.95 13.25
C LEU A 344 -25.98 4.62 14.08
N LYS A 345 -26.06 5.97 14.18
CA LYS A 345 -25.06 6.78 14.92
C LYS A 345 -23.63 6.66 14.39
N THR A 346 -23.49 6.23 13.16
CA THR A 346 -22.20 6.25 12.46
C THR A 346 -21.72 7.69 12.25
N ASP A 347 -20.43 7.95 12.53
CA ASP A 347 -19.76 9.20 12.18
C ASP A 347 -18.58 8.89 11.25
N GLY A 348 -18.76 9.14 9.94
CA GLY A 348 -17.79 8.81 8.88
C GLY A 348 -17.33 10.05 8.12
N GLN A 349 -16.03 10.36 8.16
CA GLN A 349 -15.47 11.51 7.45
C GLN A 349 -14.30 11.11 6.57
N MET A 350 -14.27 11.63 5.34
CA MET A 350 -13.19 11.40 4.38
C MET A 350 -12.73 12.73 3.79
N THR A 351 -11.44 13.01 3.88
CA THR A 351 -10.81 14.21 3.34
C THR A 351 -9.66 13.84 2.42
N ASN A 352 -9.64 14.39 1.20
CA ASN A 352 -8.53 14.25 0.28
C ASN A 352 -8.03 15.63 -0.16
N ASN A 353 -6.83 15.99 0.27
CA ASN A 353 -6.21 17.26 -0.05
C ASN A 353 -5.01 17.06 -1.00
N ASN A 354 -5.00 17.75 -2.13
CA ASN A 354 -4.04 17.56 -3.19
C ASN A 354 -3.34 18.87 -3.55
N LEU A 355 -1.99 18.84 -3.55
CA LEU A 355 -1.13 19.97 -3.86
C LEU A 355 -0.35 19.68 -5.16
N LEU A 356 -0.61 20.47 -6.20
CA LEU A 356 0.07 20.38 -7.49
C LEU A 356 1.21 21.40 -7.56
N LEU A 357 2.45 20.91 -7.69
CA LEU A 357 3.65 21.75 -7.75
C LEU A 357 4.08 22.10 -9.17
N SER A 358 3.51 21.45 -10.18
CA SER A 358 3.91 21.62 -11.59
C SER A 358 2.69 21.70 -12.50
N LYS A 359 2.87 22.33 -13.68
CA LYS A 359 1.77 22.49 -14.65
C LYS A 359 1.27 21.18 -15.24
N LEU A 360 2.14 20.16 -15.32
CA LEU A 360 1.85 18.84 -15.88
C LEU A 360 1.58 17.78 -14.82
N ALA A 361 1.56 18.19 -13.54
CA ALA A 361 1.14 17.32 -12.44
C ALA A 361 -0.37 17.04 -12.56
N GLU A 362 -0.76 15.80 -12.31
CA GLU A 362 -2.14 15.32 -12.48
C GLU A 362 -2.64 14.63 -11.19
N VAL A 363 -3.89 14.93 -10.83
CA VAL A 363 -4.60 14.26 -9.73
C VAL A 363 -5.99 13.88 -10.19
N ASP A 364 -6.33 12.61 -10.01
CA ASP A 364 -7.69 12.09 -10.18
C ASP A 364 -8.25 11.70 -8.81
N THR A 365 -9.29 12.37 -8.34
CA THR A 365 -9.88 12.11 -7.02
C THR A 365 -11.36 11.78 -7.13
N LYS A 366 -11.77 10.68 -6.43
CA LYS A 366 -13.15 10.17 -6.45
C LYS A 366 -13.58 9.71 -5.05
N PRO A 367 -13.91 10.62 -4.12
CA PRO A 367 -14.54 10.24 -2.86
C PRO A 367 -16.02 9.89 -3.06
N GLN A 368 -16.50 8.81 -2.45
CA GLN A 368 -17.85 8.29 -2.60
C GLN A 368 -18.47 7.89 -1.26
N LEU A 369 -19.78 8.04 -1.12
CA LEU A 369 -20.56 7.61 0.03
C LEU A 369 -21.76 6.78 -0.44
N GLU A 370 -21.97 5.61 0.17
CA GLU A 370 -23.16 4.78 0.04
C GLU A 370 -23.80 4.64 1.43
N ILE A 371 -24.85 5.41 1.69
CA ILE A 371 -25.46 5.51 3.00
C ILE A 371 -26.86 4.93 2.96
N TYR A 372 -27.09 3.87 3.74
CA TYR A 372 -28.38 3.20 3.85
C TYR A 372 -29.07 3.39 5.21
N ALA A 373 -28.43 4.09 6.15
CA ALA A 373 -28.96 4.42 7.47
C ALA A 373 -29.39 5.88 7.57
N ASP A 374 -30.43 6.18 8.34
CA ASP A 374 -31.00 7.53 8.44
C ASP A 374 -30.30 8.43 9.46
N ASP A 375 -29.88 7.88 10.61
CA ASP A 375 -29.32 8.66 11.73
C ASP A 375 -27.79 8.52 11.76
N VAL A 376 -27.11 9.24 10.88
CA VAL A 376 -25.66 9.23 10.71
C VAL A 376 -25.09 10.61 10.42
N LYS A 377 -23.78 10.77 10.65
CA LYS A 377 -22.99 11.93 10.27
C LYS A 377 -21.90 11.49 9.29
N CYS A 378 -22.15 11.64 8.01
CA CYS A 378 -21.20 11.26 6.98
C CYS A 378 -20.89 12.44 6.07
N SER A 379 -19.59 12.63 5.79
CA SER A 379 -19.14 13.67 4.88
C SER A 379 -17.90 13.25 4.11
N HIS A 380 -17.74 13.82 2.93
CA HIS A 380 -16.48 13.77 2.22
C HIS A 380 -16.11 15.15 1.67
N GLY A 381 -14.80 15.40 1.51
CA GLY A 381 -14.28 16.60 0.89
C GLY A 381 -13.04 16.27 0.06
N ALA A 382 -12.89 16.95 -1.08
CA ALA A 382 -11.67 16.89 -1.87
C ALA A 382 -11.26 18.30 -2.29
N THR A 383 -9.95 18.57 -2.20
CA THR A 383 -9.37 19.82 -2.69
C THR A 383 -8.25 19.52 -3.66
N VAL A 384 -8.17 20.31 -4.72
CA VAL A 384 -7.04 20.27 -5.66
C VAL A 384 -6.55 21.71 -5.83
N GLY A 385 -5.35 21.99 -5.38
CA GLY A 385 -4.81 23.35 -5.39
C GLY A 385 -3.32 23.39 -5.77
N ARG A 386 -2.83 24.60 -5.84
CA ARG A 386 -1.40 24.94 -6.03
C ARG A 386 -0.94 25.75 -4.84
N ILE A 387 0.39 25.94 -4.71
CA ILE A 387 0.92 26.86 -3.72
C ILE A 387 0.32 28.25 -3.98
N ASP A 388 -0.23 28.84 -2.92
CA ASP A 388 -0.81 30.18 -2.96
C ASP A 388 0.30 31.22 -3.16
N ALA A 389 0.15 32.04 -4.19
CA ALA A 389 1.10 33.07 -4.53
C ALA A 389 1.22 34.16 -3.45
N GLU A 390 0.14 34.45 -2.71
CA GLU A 390 0.15 35.42 -1.61
C GLU A 390 0.92 34.89 -0.41
N GLN A 391 0.73 33.61 -0.06
CA GLN A 391 1.52 32.95 0.98
C GLN A 391 3.00 32.94 0.63
N LEU A 392 3.34 32.61 -0.62
CA LEU A 392 4.73 32.61 -1.08
C LEU A 392 5.33 34.01 -1.02
N PHE A 393 4.61 35.03 -1.51
CA PHE A 393 5.03 36.44 -1.45
C PHE A 393 5.22 36.92 -0.01
N TYR A 394 4.33 36.54 0.91
CA TYR A 394 4.45 36.90 2.32
C TYR A 394 5.75 36.35 2.92
N LEU A 395 6.10 35.10 2.69
CA LEU A 395 7.35 34.51 3.16
C LEU A 395 8.59 35.21 2.56
N GLN A 396 8.53 35.50 1.25
CA GLN A 396 9.59 36.21 0.54
C GLN A 396 9.77 37.66 1.10
N SER A 397 8.69 38.33 1.43
CA SER A 397 8.74 39.68 2.04
C SER A 397 9.41 39.71 3.42
N ARG A 398 9.51 38.54 4.08
CA ARG A 398 10.23 38.34 5.34
C ARG A 398 11.67 37.87 5.15
N GLY A 399 12.19 37.91 3.92
CA GLY A 399 13.57 37.58 3.60
C GLY A 399 13.85 36.09 3.34
N ILE A 400 12.81 35.26 3.28
CA ILE A 400 12.95 33.83 2.92
C ILE A 400 13.02 33.73 1.38
N ASN A 401 14.04 33.07 0.85
CA ASN A 401 14.14 32.86 -0.59
C ASN A 401 13.01 31.97 -1.11
N GLN A 402 12.77 31.99 -2.41
CA GLN A 402 11.63 31.28 -3.03
C GLN A 402 11.65 29.77 -2.79
N ALA A 403 12.82 29.15 -2.87
CA ALA A 403 12.95 27.69 -2.71
C ALA A 403 12.62 27.27 -1.27
N ASP A 404 13.17 27.97 -0.28
CA ASP A 404 12.91 27.71 1.14
C ASP A 404 11.44 27.99 1.50
N ALA A 405 10.86 29.07 0.95
CA ALA A 405 9.44 29.40 1.17
C ALA A 405 8.52 28.31 0.61
N GLN A 406 8.81 27.80 -0.60
CA GLN A 406 8.06 26.68 -1.16
C GLN A 406 8.19 25.43 -0.30
N GLN A 407 9.40 25.10 0.12
CA GLN A 407 9.66 23.95 0.98
C GLN A 407 8.90 24.04 2.30
N MET A 408 8.91 25.21 2.95
CA MET A 408 8.15 25.44 4.19
C MET A 408 6.65 25.19 4.02
N ILE A 409 6.04 25.67 2.92
CA ILE A 409 4.62 25.46 2.64
C ILE A 409 4.33 23.97 2.43
N ILE A 410 5.19 23.27 1.69
CA ILE A 410 5.04 21.84 1.42
C ILE A 410 5.16 21.01 2.70
N PHE A 411 6.16 21.32 3.55
CA PHE A 411 6.29 20.64 4.83
C PHE A 411 5.11 20.93 5.76
N ALA A 412 4.61 22.15 5.80
CA ALA A 412 3.41 22.49 6.55
C ALA A 412 2.18 21.70 6.05
N PHE A 413 2.05 21.51 4.71
CA PHE A 413 1.01 20.69 4.15
C PHE A 413 1.11 19.21 4.58
N ALA A 414 2.33 18.66 4.66
CA ALA A 414 2.58 17.28 5.07
C ALA A 414 2.55 17.09 6.61
N ALA A 415 2.72 18.16 7.40
CA ALA A 415 2.94 18.12 8.84
C ALA A 415 1.86 17.35 9.60
N GLU A 416 0.60 17.54 9.26
CA GLU A 416 -0.53 16.88 9.92
C GLU A 416 -0.42 15.34 9.92
N LEU A 417 0.18 14.76 8.87
CA LEU A 417 0.42 13.32 8.77
C LEU A 417 1.77 12.92 9.35
N THR A 418 2.82 13.73 9.14
CA THR A 418 4.17 13.39 9.60
C THR A 418 4.35 13.58 11.11
N GLU A 419 3.63 14.51 11.72
CA GLU A 419 3.62 14.71 13.18
C GLU A 419 2.91 13.58 13.93
N ALA A 420 2.01 12.86 13.27
CA ALA A 420 1.36 11.68 13.83
C ALA A 420 2.27 10.45 13.92
N ILE A 421 3.47 10.50 13.34
CA ILE A 421 4.47 9.42 13.45
C ILE A 421 5.11 9.49 14.83
N HIS A 422 4.84 8.48 15.68
CA HIS A 422 5.34 8.44 17.06
C HIS A 422 6.86 8.26 17.13
N HIS A 423 7.44 7.46 16.23
CA HIS A 423 8.88 7.19 16.20
C HIS A 423 9.65 8.33 15.51
N GLU A 424 10.47 9.04 16.27
CA GLU A 424 11.27 10.16 15.76
C GLU A 424 12.20 9.76 14.60
N SER A 425 12.78 8.55 14.67
CA SER A 425 13.64 8.03 13.60
C SER A 425 12.87 7.87 12.27
N ILE A 426 11.67 7.31 12.31
CA ILE A 426 10.80 7.19 11.12
C ILE A 426 10.40 8.56 10.62
N ARG A 427 9.96 9.44 11.52
CA ARG A 427 9.56 10.81 11.15
C ARG A 427 10.69 11.56 10.44
N LYS A 428 11.93 11.48 10.96
CA LYS A 428 13.10 12.08 10.32
C LYS A 428 13.35 11.51 8.93
N VAL A 429 13.27 10.21 8.75
CA VAL A 429 13.48 9.57 7.44
C VAL A 429 12.37 9.94 6.45
N VAL A 430 11.11 9.94 6.88
CA VAL A 430 9.99 10.39 6.03
C VAL A 430 10.18 11.84 5.58
N LEU A 431 10.54 12.75 6.50
CA LEU A 431 10.80 14.16 6.17
C LEU A 431 12.00 14.31 5.23
N ALA A 432 13.08 13.58 5.48
CA ALA A 432 14.26 13.57 4.61
C ALA A 432 13.92 13.04 3.20
N ARG A 433 13.10 11.97 3.12
CA ARG A 433 12.62 11.43 1.84
C ARG A 433 11.76 12.44 1.08
N ILE A 434 10.87 13.16 1.77
CA ILE A 434 10.08 14.25 1.17
C ILE A 434 11.02 15.34 0.63
N ALA A 435 11.99 15.81 1.43
CA ALA A 435 12.94 16.85 1.03
C ALA A 435 13.74 16.44 -0.21
N GLN A 436 14.29 15.22 -0.23
CA GLN A 436 15.07 14.67 -1.34
C GLN A 436 14.25 14.61 -2.63
N ARG A 437 13.03 14.10 -2.57
CA ARG A 437 12.14 14.03 -3.73
C ARG A 437 11.71 15.39 -4.26
N LEU A 438 11.66 16.40 -3.40
CA LEU A 438 11.37 17.80 -3.77
C LEU A 438 12.57 18.52 -4.34
N ALA A 439 13.80 18.22 -3.93
CA ALA A 439 15.02 18.80 -4.47
C ALA A 439 15.27 18.41 -5.93
N GLY A 440 14.70 17.29 -6.40
CA GLY A 440 14.91 16.78 -7.77
C GLY A 440 16.25 16.07 -7.94
N GLU A 441 16.90 15.72 -6.86
CA GLU A 441 18.06 14.84 -6.88
C GLU A 441 17.55 13.42 -7.17
N SER A 442 18.10 12.78 -8.22
CA SER A 442 17.91 11.35 -8.46
C SER A 442 18.51 10.58 -7.29
N LEU A 443 17.76 9.61 -6.80
CA LEU A 443 18.24 8.62 -5.83
C LEU A 443 19.40 7.83 -6.40
#